data_7920d71511eb1bff5834de51e37f03ef
#
_entry.id   7920d71511eb1bff5834de51e37f03ef
#
_cell.length_a   1.000
_cell.length_b   1.000
_cell.length_c   1.000
_cell.angle_alpha   90.00
_cell.angle_beta   90.00
_cell.angle_gamma   90.00
#
_symmetry.space_group_name_H-M   'P 1'
#
loop_
_entity.id
_entity.type
_entity.pdbx_description
1 polymer ?
#
loop_
_entity_poly.entity_id
_entity_poly.type
_entity_poly.pdbx_seq_one_letter_code
_entity_poly.pdbx_strand_id
1 'polypeptide(L)' 'MILAEITASLTHMPSPYKSWMCLICGFIYREEDGLPKEGIAPGTRWEDIPANWACPDCGARKEDFKMIAM' A
#
# COMPACT_ATOMS: atom_id res chain seq x y z
N MET A 1 -32.85 -11.22 2.83
CA MET A 1 -32.52 -11.09 1.44
C MET A 1 -31.79 -9.84 1.12
N ILE A 2 -32.52 -8.76 1.20
CA ILE A 2 -31.95 -7.48 0.86
C ILE A 2 -30.80 -7.13 1.77
N LEU A 3 -30.91 -7.48 3.03
CA LEU A 3 -29.84 -7.19 3.97
C LEU A 3 -28.55 -7.91 3.58
N ALA A 4 -28.69 -9.13 3.11
CA ALA A 4 -27.51 -9.87 2.72
C ALA A 4 -26.82 -9.19 1.54
N GLU A 5 -27.60 -8.68 0.62
CA GLU A 5 -27.04 -7.99 -0.53
C GLU A 5 -26.30 -6.74 -0.11
N ILE A 6 -26.87 -6.01 0.80
CA ILE A 6 -26.23 -4.78 1.30
C ILE A 6 -24.93 -5.11 2.00
N THR A 7 -24.95 -6.17 2.79
CA THR A 7 -23.74 -6.57 3.49
C THR A 7 -22.66 -6.97 2.52
N ALA A 8 -23.04 -7.71 1.48
CA ALA A 8 -22.09 -8.11 0.47
C ALA A 8 -21.47 -6.89 -0.22
N SER A 9 -22.30 -5.90 -0.50
CA SER A 9 -21.79 -4.68 -1.12
C SER A 9 -20.74 -4.01 -0.25
N LEU A 10 -21.01 -3.94 1.04
CA LEU A 10 -20.08 -3.30 1.94
C LEU A 10 -18.77 -4.05 2.02
N THR A 11 -18.83 -5.38 2.02
CA THR A 11 -17.62 -6.17 2.08
C THR A 11 -16.80 -6.08 0.80
N HIS A 12 -17.44 -5.71 -0.29
CA HIS A 12 -16.76 -5.59 -1.58
C HIS A 12 -16.27 -4.20 -1.87
N MET A 13 -16.47 -3.26 -0.96
CA MET A 13 -15.97 -1.92 -1.17
C MET A 13 -14.45 -1.96 -1.20
N PRO A 14 -13.84 -1.30 -2.17
CA PRO A 14 -12.40 -1.28 -2.25
C PRO A 14 -11.80 -0.57 -1.05
N SER A 15 -10.67 -1.05 -0.60
CA SER A 15 -9.93 -0.38 0.45
C SER A 15 -9.47 0.98 -0.08
N PRO A 16 -9.50 2.02 0.75
CA PRO A 16 -8.95 3.31 0.33
C PRO A 16 -7.43 3.26 0.19
N TYR A 17 -6.81 2.19 0.66
CA TYR A 17 -5.37 2.06 0.63
C TYR A 17 -4.91 1.31 -0.61
N LYS A 18 -3.73 1.67 -1.09
CA LYS A 18 -3.15 1.08 -2.28
C LYS A 18 -1.91 0.27 -1.93
N SER A 19 -1.44 -0.50 -2.89
CA SER A 19 -0.20 -1.24 -2.74
C SER A 19 0.76 -0.79 -3.83
N TRP A 20 2.04 -0.78 -3.51
CA TRP A 20 3.08 -0.28 -4.40
C TRP A 20 4.21 -1.28 -4.47
N MET A 21 4.64 -1.64 -5.65
CA MET A 21 5.67 -2.65 -5.85
C MET A 21 6.94 -2.02 -6.38
N CYS A 22 8.06 -2.40 -5.77
CA CYS A 22 9.37 -2.01 -6.27
C CYS A 22 9.65 -2.76 -7.56
N LEU A 23 9.94 -2.04 -8.62
CA LEU A 23 10.20 -2.65 -9.91
C LEU A 23 11.59 -3.28 -9.99
N ILE A 24 12.43 -3.01 -9.00
CA ILE A 24 13.79 -3.53 -8.97
C ILE A 24 13.85 -4.89 -8.29
N CYS A 25 13.27 -5.01 -7.09
CA CYS A 25 13.38 -6.24 -6.31
C CYS A 25 12.04 -6.92 -6.01
N GLY A 26 10.92 -6.27 -6.32
CA GLY A 26 9.61 -6.86 -6.08
C GLY A 26 9.06 -6.64 -4.67
N PHE A 27 9.73 -5.82 -3.86
CA PHE A 27 9.21 -5.50 -2.54
C PHE A 27 7.87 -4.79 -2.66
N ILE A 28 6.92 -5.12 -1.79
CA ILE A 28 5.59 -4.52 -1.83
C ILE A 28 5.37 -3.69 -0.58
N TYR A 29 5.04 -2.41 -0.79
CA TYR A 29 4.60 -1.53 0.27
C TYR A 29 3.08 -1.47 0.26
N ARG A 30 2.47 -1.83 1.36
CA ARG A 30 1.01 -1.78 1.50
C ARG A 30 0.67 -0.63 2.43
N GLU A 31 -0.05 0.35 1.90
CA GLU A 31 -0.40 1.53 2.70
C GLU A 31 -1.14 1.16 3.97
N GLU A 32 -1.96 0.14 3.88
CA GLU A 32 -2.74 -0.33 5.01
C GLU A 32 -1.85 -0.81 6.16
N ASP A 33 -0.76 -1.48 5.83
CA ASP A 33 0.13 -2.07 6.82
C ASP A 33 1.25 -1.15 7.25
N GLY A 34 1.61 -0.19 6.42
CA GLY A 34 2.76 0.64 6.70
C GLY A 34 4.05 -0.17 6.73
N LEU A 35 5.05 0.39 7.36
CA LEU A 35 6.34 -0.25 7.60
C LEU A 35 6.84 0.21 8.97
N PRO A 36 6.27 -0.33 10.06
CA PRO A 36 6.65 0.12 11.39
C PRO A 36 8.14 0.01 11.67
N LYS A 37 8.79 -0.99 11.09
CA LYS A 37 10.23 -1.16 11.28
C LYS A 37 11.03 -0.01 10.67
N GLU A 38 10.44 0.66 9.68
CA GLU A 38 11.06 1.80 9.03
C GLU A 38 10.51 3.11 9.56
N GLY A 39 9.73 3.06 10.62
CA GLY A 39 9.13 4.27 11.18
C GLY A 39 7.90 4.76 10.43
N ILE A 40 7.33 3.94 9.58
CA ILE A 40 6.15 4.30 8.79
C ILE A 40 4.93 3.62 9.40
N ALA A 41 4.04 4.41 9.98
CA ALA A 41 2.87 3.86 10.66
C ALA A 41 1.90 3.22 9.68
N PRO A 42 1.14 2.18 10.13
CA PRO A 42 0.07 1.63 9.31
C PRO A 42 -0.90 2.73 8.87
N GLY A 43 -1.34 2.67 7.62
CA GLY A 43 -2.25 3.66 7.08
C GLY A 43 -1.56 4.85 6.43
N THR A 44 -0.23 4.84 6.35
CA THR A 44 0.48 5.93 5.72
C THR A 44 0.36 5.80 4.21
N ARG A 45 -0.18 6.84 3.58
CA ARG A 45 -0.33 6.86 2.13
C ARG A 45 1.01 7.04 1.46
N TRP A 46 1.11 6.56 0.23
CA TRP A 46 2.36 6.65 -0.52
C TRP A 46 2.85 8.09 -0.62
N GLU A 47 1.94 9.02 -0.88
CA GLU A 47 2.31 10.41 -1.03
C GLU A 47 2.79 11.04 0.27
N ASP A 48 2.50 10.42 1.41
CA ASP A 48 2.93 10.92 2.70
C ASP A 48 4.29 10.38 3.12
N ILE A 49 4.81 9.42 2.37
CA ILE A 49 6.15 8.90 2.63
C ILE A 49 7.16 9.90 2.10
N PRO A 50 8.22 10.22 2.88
CA PRO A 50 9.21 11.19 2.44
C PRO A 50 9.79 10.84 1.07
N ALA A 51 10.07 11.87 0.29
CA ALA A 51 10.58 11.66 -1.06
C ALA A 51 11.94 10.96 -1.08
N ASN A 52 12.70 11.09 -0.01
CA ASN A 52 14.02 10.46 0.08
C ASN A 52 13.98 9.06 0.69
N TRP A 53 12.79 8.52 0.90
CA TRP A 53 12.66 7.15 1.38
C TRP A 53 13.15 6.18 0.32
N ALA A 54 13.75 5.10 0.76
CA ALA A 54 14.28 4.09 -0.15
C ALA A 54 13.73 2.72 0.22
N CYS A 55 13.68 1.84 -0.78
CA CYS A 55 13.23 0.47 -0.57
C CYS A 55 14.11 -0.21 0.48
N PRO A 56 13.52 -0.81 1.52
CA PRO A 56 14.32 -1.44 2.57
C PRO A 56 15.04 -2.70 2.09
N ASP A 57 14.60 -3.28 0.97
CA ASP A 57 15.22 -4.49 0.45
C ASP A 57 16.38 -4.23 -0.49
N CYS A 58 16.26 -3.21 -1.34
CA CYS A 58 17.25 -3.00 -2.39
C CYS A 58 17.75 -1.58 -2.50
N GLY A 59 17.16 -0.65 -1.75
CA GLY A 59 17.59 0.75 -1.79
C GLY A 59 17.04 1.55 -2.96
N ALA A 60 16.12 0.99 -3.73
CA ALA A 60 15.50 1.72 -4.84
C ALA A 60 14.73 2.91 -4.32
N ARG A 61 14.54 3.89 -5.18
CA ARG A 61 13.84 5.11 -4.80
C ARG A 61 12.35 4.98 -5.05
N LYS A 62 11.58 5.92 -4.52
CA LYS A 62 10.13 5.90 -4.70
C LYS A 62 9.74 5.87 -6.17
N GLU A 63 10.52 6.54 -7.01
CA GLU A 63 10.23 6.58 -8.44
C GLU A 63 10.35 5.22 -9.12
N ASP A 64 10.98 4.26 -8.46
CA ASP A 64 11.11 2.90 -8.98
C ASP A 64 9.96 2.00 -8.53
N PHE A 65 8.96 2.57 -7.90
CA PHE A 65 7.78 1.83 -7.46
C PHE A 65 6.61 2.11 -8.37
N LYS A 66 5.73 1.14 -8.50
CA LYS A 66 4.52 1.28 -9.31
C LYS A 66 3.32 0.80 -8.50
N MET A 67 2.23 1.54 -8.59
CA MET A 67 1.00 1.13 -7.93
C MET A 67 0.47 -0.15 -8.59
N ILE A 68 0.08 -1.10 -7.77
CA ILE A 68 -0.47 -2.35 -8.26
C ILE A 68 -1.85 -2.56 -7.65
N ALA A 69 -2.70 -3.27 -8.38
CA ALA A 69 -4.03 -3.63 -7.90
C ALA A 69 -3.93 -4.97 -7.19
N MET A 70 -4.31 -4.96 -5.92
CA MET A 70 -4.26 -6.19 -5.13
C MET A 70 -5.56 -6.39 -4.39
#